data_df10fd9787203a310fdfbb5172fb44b4
#
_entry.id   df10fd9787203a310fdfbb5172fb44b4
#
_cell.length_a   1.000
_cell.length_b   1.000
_cell.length_c   1.000
_cell.angle_alpha   90.00
_cell.angle_beta   90.00
_cell.angle_gamma   90.00
#
_symmetry.space_group_name_H-M   'P 1'
#
loop_
_entity.id
_entity.type
_entity.pdbx_description
1 polymer ?
#
loop_
_entity_poly.entity_id
_entity_poly.type
_entity_poly.pdbx_seq_one_letter_code
_entity_poly.pdbx_strand_id
1 'polypeptide(L)'
;MNKVALYCRPGFEKECAAEITDKAGQIGVYGFSRVKEGSGYVIFECYQEGDADKIARDVDFRGLIFARQLFVCGELLKNLPPEDRITPIIDQLKGSTEKAGELRVEVADTNESKELLKFCRKFTVPLRNQLRKEKILLKVENYSRPVIHVFFIAPGCCYVGYSYSFNNSPFYMGIPRLKFPADAPSRSTLKLEEAFHVFIPYEEWEERLASGMSAVDLGACPGGWTYQLVKRSMMVHAVDNGPMAPSLMETGQVRHHQADGFKFEPTSKN
;
A
#
# COMPACT_ATOMS: atom_id res chain seq x y z
N MET A 1 -12.26 20.19 -0.05
CA MET A 1 -11.71 19.13 -0.94
C MET A 1 -12.81 18.13 -1.24
N ASN A 2 -13.07 17.85 -2.53
CA ASN A 2 -14.17 16.97 -2.95
C ASN A 2 -13.73 15.81 -3.87
N LYS A 3 -12.44 15.50 -3.88
CA LYS A 3 -11.85 14.44 -4.68
C LYS A 3 -11.15 13.42 -3.80
N VAL A 4 -11.12 12.18 -4.28
CA VAL A 4 -10.32 11.10 -3.71
C VAL A 4 -9.34 10.63 -4.77
N ALA A 5 -8.06 10.63 -4.43
CA ALA A 5 -7.01 10.04 -5.24
C ALA A 5 -6.77 8.60 -4.78
N LEU A 6 -6.70 7.69 -5.73
CA LEU A 6 -6.39 6.28 -5.48
C LEU A 6 -5.17 5.90 -6.32
N TYR A 7 -4.15 5.32 -5.69
CA TYR A 7 -3.07 4.69 -6.44
C TYR A 7 -3.49 3.28 -6.82
N CYS A 8 -3.10 2.84 -8.00
CA CYS A 8 -3.34 1.48 -8.45
C CYS A 8 -2.13 0.97 -9.26
N ARG A 9 -2.17 -0.28 -9.63
CA ARG A 9 -1.21 -0.81 -10.61
C ARG A 9 -1.52 -0.24 -11.99
N PRO A 10 -0.52 0.28 -12.74
CA PRO A 10 -0.71 0.69 -14.12
C PRO A 10 -1.35 -0.41 -14.97
N GLY A 11 -2.40 -0.05 -15.72
CA GLY A 11 -3.23 -0.97 -16.50
C GLY A 11 -4.49 -1.47 -15.76
N PHE A 12 -4.69 -1.10 -14.49
CA PHE A 12 -5.87 -1.46 -13.67
C PHE A 12 -6.68 -0.24 -13.24
N GLU A 13 -6.52 0.88 -13.92
CA GLU A 13 -7.21 2.12 -13.56
C GLU A 13 -8.74 2.01 -13.72
N LYS A 14 -9.21 1.26 -14.73
CA LYS A 14 -10.65 1.04 -14.98
C LYS A 14 -11.28 0.21 -13.87
N GLU A 15 -10.62 -0.84 -13.45
CA GLU A 15 -11.05 -1.71 -12.35
C GLU A 15 -11.05 -0.95 -11.01
N CYS A 16 -10.01 -0.18 -10.74
CA CYS A 16 -9.94 0.67 -9.55
C CYS A 16 -11.04 1.75 -9.56
N ALA A 17 -11.34 2.34 -10.71
CA ALA A 17 -12.43 3.30 -10.85
C ALA A 17 -13.80 2.66 -10.63
N ALA A 18 -14.04 1.46 -11.15
CA ALA A 18 -15.27 0.71 -10.94
C ALA A 18 -15.42 0.33 -9.46
N GLU A 19 -14.35 -0.16 -8.83
CA GLU A 19 -14.33 -0.52 -7.42
C GLU A 19 -14.69 0.66 -6.51
N ILE A 20 -14.05 1.81 -6.67
CA ILE A 20 -14.34 2.96 -5.80
C ILE A 20 -15.75 3.51 -6.06
N THR A 21 -16.24 3.46 -7.30
CA THR A 21 -17.61 3.87 -7.61
C THR A 21 -18.65 2.97 -6.91
N ASP A 22 -18.44 1.66 -6.92
CA ASP A 22 -19.29 0.72 -6.21
C ASP A 22 -19.25 0.92 -4.69
N LYS A 23 -18.05 0.97 -4.11
CA LYS A 23 -17.85 1.15 -2.67
C LYS A 23 -18.39 2.49 -2.15
N ALA A 24 -18.18 3.58 -2.89
CA ALA A 24 -18.76 4.88 -2.56
C ALA A 24 -20.29 4.84 -2.61
N GLY A 25 -20.87 4.17 -3.63
CA GLY A 25 -22.32 3.97 -3.75
C GLY A 25 -22.91 3.23 -2.57
N GLN A 26 -22.22 2.23 -2.02
CA GLN A 26 -22.65 1.47 -0.84
C GLN A 26 -22.80 2.31 0.42
N ILE A 27 -22.03 3.41 0.54
CA ILE A 27 -22.14 4.38 1.65
C ILE A 27 -22.97 5.62 1.28
N GLY A 28 -23.65 5.61 0.13
CA GLY A 28 -24.50 6.71 -0.35
C GLY A 28 -23.73 7.92 -0.87
N VAL A 29 -22.50 7.73 -1.32
CA VAL A 29 -21.68 8.76 -1.96
C VAL A 29 -21.64 8.53 -3.46
N TYR A 30 -21.86 9.61 -4.23
CA TYR A 30 -21.91 9.56 -5.68
C TYR A 30 -20.93 10.55 -6.31
N GLY A 31 -20.39 10.16 -7.45
CA GLY A 31 -19.39 10.94 -8.16
C GLY A 31 -19.03 10.29 -9.49
N PHE A 32 -17.93 10.70 -10.06
CA PHE A 32 -17.39 10.11 -11.28
C PHE A 32 -15.86 10.00 -11.21
N SER A 33 -15.32 8.99 -11.87
CA SER A 33 -13.89 8.74 -11.93
C SER A 33 -13.26 9.36 -13.16
N ARG A 34 -12.12 10.02 -12.97
CA ARG A 34 -11.21 10.42 -14.06
C ARG A 34 -10.12 9.38 -14.18
N VAL A 35 -10.05 8.74 -15.34
CA VAL A 35 -9.15 7.63 -15.61
C VAL A 35 -8.27 7.98 -16.83
N LYS A 36 -6.97 7.72 -16.69
CA LYS A 36 -6.01 7.74 -17.80
C LYS A 36 -5.25 6.43 -17.78
N GLU A 37 -5.37 5.65 -18.84
CA GLU A 37 -4.73 4.34 -18.97
C GLU A 37 -3.22 4.43 -18.77
N GLY A 38 -2.66 3.50 -17.99
CA GLY A 38 -1.24 3.44 -17.68
C GLY A 38 -0.72 4.50 -16.70
N SER A 39 -1.59 5.35 -16.16
CA SER A 39 -1.18 6.41 -15.21
C SER A 39 -0.83 5.92 -13.82
N GLY A 40 -1.34 4.74 -13.41
CA GLY A 40 -1.15 4.17 -12.08
C GLY A 40 -1.95 4.88 -10.97
N TYR A 41 -2.95 5.67 -11.33
CA TYR A 41 -3.85 6.32 -10.37
C TYR A 41 -5.22 6.63 -10.98
N VAL A 42 -6.20 6.84 -10.10
CA VAL A 42 -7.57 7.27 -10.40
C VAL A 42 -7.92 8.47 -9.53
N ILE A 43 -8.68 9.42 -10.06
CA ILE A 43 -9.28 10.51 -9.28
C ILE A 43 -10.79 10.32 -9.31
N PHE A 44 -11.39 10.07 -8.16
CA PHE A 44 -12.85 10.04 -7.99
C PHE A 44 -13.30 11.42 -7.51
N GLU A 45 -14.16 12.07 -8.28
CA GLU A 45 -14.69 13.39 -7.99
C GLU A 45 -16.12 13.27 -7.49
N CYS A 46 -16.34 13.66 -6.22
CA CYS A 46 -17.64 13.59 -5.58
C CYS A 46 -18.53 14.75 -6.02
N TYR A 47 -19.84 14.49 -6.10
CA TYR A 47 -20.82 15.55 -6.45
C TYR A 47 -21.08 16.50 -5.30
N GLN A 48 -20.91 16.08 -4.05
CA GLN A 48 -21.21 16.92 -2.90
C GLN A 48 -19.93 17.21 -2.09
N GLU A 49 -19.90 18.38 -1.47
CA GLU A 49 -18.84 18.76 -0.54
C GLU A 49 -18.90 17.89 0.72
N GLY A 50 -17.72 17.46 1.21
CA GLY A 50 -17.60 16.58 2.36
C GLY A 50 -17.64 15.08 2.03
N ASP A 51 -18.16 14.67 0.88
CA ASP A 51 -18.28 13.28 0.49
C ASP A 51 -16.93 12.57 0.32
N ALA A 52 -15.91 13.27 -0.14
CA ALA A 52 -14.57 12.72 -0.26
C ALA A 52 -13.99 12.33 1.11
N ASP A 53 -14.23 13.15 2.13
CA ASP A 53 -13.84 12.86 3.50
C ASP A 53 -14.64 11.67 4.08
N LYS A 54 -15.93 11.56 3.74
CA LYS A 54 -16.75 10.40 4.09
C LYS A 54 -16.21 9.12 3.48
N ILE A 55 -15.81 9.13 2.20
CA ILE A 55 -15.14 7.98 1.58
C ILE A 55 -13.89 7.58 2.37
N ALA A 56 -13.02 8.55 2.68
CA ALA A 56 -11.77 8.27 3.37
C ALA A 56 -11.95 7.71 4.78
N ARG A 57 -13.10 7.95 5.43
CA ARG A 57 -13.42 7.40 6.76
C ARG A 57 -14.16 6.07 6.70
N ASP A 58 -15.14 5.95 5.81
CA ASP A 58 -16.18 4.93 5.89
C ASP A 58 -15.99 3.79 4.88
N VAL A 59 -15.25 4.00 3.78
CA VAL A 59 -14.87 2.91 2.87
C VAL A 59 -13.68 2.17 3.48
N ASP A 60 -13.89 0.90 3.84
CA ASP A 60 -12.81 0.07 4.35
C ASP A 60 -11.70 -0.11 3.29
N PHE A 61 -10.57 0.55 3.52
CA PHE A 61 -9.41 0.50 2.62
C PHE A 61 -8.87 -0.93 2.47
N ARG A 62 -8.89 -1.76 3.52
CA ARG A 62 -8.42 -3.15 3.48
C ARG A 62 -9.29 -4.04 2.62
N GLY A 63 -10.54 -3.67 2.39
CA GLY A 63 -11.48 -4.34 1.50
C GLY A 63 -11.33 -3.96 0.02
N LEU A 64 -10.43 -3.01 -0.33
CA LEU A 64 -10.14 -2.63 -1.71
C LEU A 64 -9.11 -3.57 -2.34
N ILE A 65 -9.41 -4.04 -3.55
CA ILE A 65 -8.58 -5.01 -4.29
C ILE A 65 -7.58 -4.31 -5.21
N PHE A 66 -8.03 -3.26 -5.90
CA PHE A 66 -7.24 -2.58 -6.93
C PHE A 66 -6.52 -1.34 -6.39
N ALA A 67 -7.09 -0.69 -5.36
CA ALA A 67 -6.48 0.48 -4.76
C ALA A 67 -5.31 0.11 -3.84
N ARG A 68 -4.14 0.72 -4.07
CA ARG A 68 -2.93 0.58 -3.24
C ARG A 68 -2.80 1.67 -2.18
N GLN A 69 -3.47 2.80 -2.37
CA GLN A 69 -3.56 3.93 -1.45
C GLN A 69 -4.83 4.71 -1.77
N LEU A 70 -5.35 5.39 -0.76
CA LEU A 70 -6.50 6.28 -0.86
C LEU A 70 -6.27 7.52 -0.01
N PHE A 71 -6.54 8.72 -0.57
CA PHE A 71 -6.50 9.96 0.18
C PHE A 71 -7.44 11.03 -0.40
N VAL A 72 -7.99 11.87 0.46
CA VAL A 72 -8.78 13.05 0.08
C VAL A 72 -7.86 14.07 -0.55
N CYS A 73 -8.25 14.68 -1.67
CA CYS A 73 -7.47 15.74 -2.29
C CYS A 73 -8.33 16.89 -2.82
N GLY A 74 -7.68 18.02 -3.03
CA GLY A 74 -8.26 19.18 -3.70
C GLY A 74 -8.11 19.14 -5.21
N GLU A 75 -8.26 20.30 -5.84
CA GLU A 75 -8.00 20.47 -7.26
C GLU A 75 -6.53 20.20 -7.60
N LEU A 76 -6.29 19.76 -8.83
CA LEU A 76 -4.94 19.61 -9.34
C LEU A 76 -4.23 20.96 -9.37
N LEU A 77 -3.20 21.15 -8.58
CA LEU A 77 -2.28 22.26 -8.69
C LEU A 77 -1.47 22.11 -9.99
N LYS A 78 -1.59 23.10 -10.87
CA LYS A 78 -0.92 23.11 -12.17
C LYS A 78 0.06 24.28 -12.25
N ASN A 79 1.09 24.14 -13.08
CA ASN A 79 2.05 25.21 -13.36
C ASN A 79 2.70 25.78 -12.08
N LEU A 80 2.98 24.90 -11.10
CA LEU A 80 3.68 25.31 -9.89
C LEU A 80 5.04 25.93 -10.26
N PRO A 81 5.28 27.20 -9.85
CA PRO A 81 6.49 27.91 -10.23
C PRO A 81 7.74 27.22 -9.66
N PRO A 82 8.81 27.07 -10.44
CA PRO A 82 10.04 26.42 -9.95
C PRO A 82 10.64 27.06 -8.71
N GLU A 83 10.47 28.36 -8.56
CA GLU A 83 10.98 29.18 -7.45
C GLU A 83 10.16 29.00 -6.17
N ASP A 84 8.85 28.73 -6.28
CA ASP A 84 7.98 28.52 -5.11
C ASP A 84 6.84 27.55 -5.39
N ARG A 85 7.12 26.26 -5.22
CA ARG A 85 6.09 25.21 -5.26
C ARG A 85 5.42 24.97 -3.91
N ILE A 86 6.01 25.51 -2.83
CA ILE A 86 5.60 25.20 -1.46
C ILE A 86 4.37 26.00 -1.05
N THR A 87 4.33 27.30 -1.33
CA THR A 87 3.22 28.17 -0.93
C THR A 87 1.87 27.69 -1.44
N PRO A 88 1.68 27.36 -2.74
CA PRO A 88 0.39 26.83 -3.22
C PRO A 88 -0.03 25.51 -2.57
N ILE A 89 0.93 24.64 -2.25
CA ILE A 89 0.66 23.37 -1.53
C ILE A 89 0.16 23.66 -0.12
N ILE A 90 0.81 24.57 0.60
CA ILE A 90 0.40 24.98 1.94
C ILE A 90 -0.98 25.60 1.93
N ASP A 91 -1.25 26.51 0.99
CA ASP A 91 -2.54 27.19 0.89
C ASP A 91 -3.68 26.20 0.65
N GLN A 92 -3.46 25.17 -0.14
CA GLN A 92 -4.46 24.11 -0.34
C GLN A 92 -4.69 23.24 0.90
N LEU A 93 -3.67 23.09 1.77
CA LEU A 93 -3.75 22.29 2.99
C LEU A 93 -4.32 23.05 4.19
N LYS A 94 -4.31 24.39 4.18
CA LYS A 94 -4.82 25.20 5.29
C LYS A 94 -6.28 24.88 5.58
N GLY A 95 -6.56 24.44 6.81
CA GLY A 95 -7.91 24.14 7.27
C GLY A 95 -8.51 22.83 6.72
N SER A 96 -7.75 22.04 5.97
CA SER A 96 -8.27 20.82 5.34
C SER A 96 -8.31 19.62 6.29
N THR A 97 -7.45 19.57 7.29
CA THR A 97 -7.35 18.49 8.26
C THR A 97 -6.79 18.97 9.59
N GLU A 98 -6.85 18.12 10.62
CA GLU A 98 -6.10 18.30 11.85
C GLU A 98 -4.59 18.32 11.58
N LYS A 99 -3.80 18.68 12.61
CA LYS A 99 -2.35 18.54 12.55
C LYS A 99 -1.94 17.13 12.16
N ALA A 100 -1.29 17.01 11.01
CA ALA A 100 -0.82 15.73 10.51
C ALA A 100 0.43 15.23 11.24
N GLY A 101 0.57 13.91 11.29
CA GLY A 101 1.71 13.24 11.90
C GLY A 101 2.78 12.83 10.91
N GLU A 102 2.43 12.68 9.64
CA GLU A 102 3.31 12.19 8.57
C GLU A 102 3.15 13.01 7.30
N LEU A 103 4.23 13.10 6.52
CA LEU A 103 4.25 13.70 5.18
C LEU A 103 4.78 12.68 4.17
N ARG A 104 3.99 12.44 3.12
CA ARG A 104 4.37 11.63 1.95
C ARG A 104 4.38 12.48 0.70
N VAL A 105 5.53 12.56 0.05
CA VAL A 105 5.70 13.20 -1.26
C VAL A 105 5.98 12.10 -2.27
N GLU A 106 5.00 11.79 -3.09
CA GLU A 106 4.91 10.56 -3.86
C GLU A 106 4.64 10.81 -5.34
N VAL A 107 4.80 9.77 -6.12
CA VAL A 107 4.50 9.72 -7.56
C VAL A 107 3.78 8.41 -7.88
N ALA A 108 3.20 8.28 -9.06
CA ALA A 108 2.68 7.00 -9.55
C ALA A 108 3.81 5.97 -9.76
N ASP A 109 3.51 4.69 -9.58
CA ASP A 109 4.47 3.60 -9.80
C ASP A 109 4.58 3.26 -11.29
N THR A 110 5.09 4.20 -12.07
CA THR A 110 5.32 4.05 -13.51
C THR A 110 6.80 4.27 -13.86
N ASN A 111 7.20 3.82 -15.04
CA ASN A 111 8.59 4.03 -15.50
C ASN A 111 8.89 5.51 -15.72
N GLU A 112 7.93 6.26 -16.23
CA GLU A 112 8.03 7.69 -16.51
C GLU A 112 8.23 8.52 -15.23
N SER A 113 7.70 8.04 -14.10
CA SER A 113 7.77 8.74 -12.83
C SER A 113 9.11 8.62 -12.10
N LYS A 114 10.07 7.83 -12.60
CA LYS A 114 11.37 7.60 -11.92
C LYS A 114 12.20 8.88 -11.72
N GLU A 115 12.22 9.74 -12.72
CA GLU A 115 12.95 11.04 -12.61
C GLU A 115 12.24 11.96 -11.62
N LEU A 116 10.92 11.98 -11.65
CA LEU A 116 10.09 12.76 -10.74
C LEU A 116 10.28 12.32 -9.28
N LEU A 117 10.50 11.02 -9.04
CA LEU A 117 10.78 10.48 -7.71
C LEU A 117 12.07 11.06 -7.11
N LYS A 118 13.11 11.30 -7.92
CA LYS A 118 14.35 11.95 -7.46
C LYS A 118 14.09 13.38 -7.01
N PHE A 119 13.25 14.11 -7.75
CA PHE A 119 12.80 15.44 -7.36
C PHE A 119 12.02 15.39 -6.04
N CYS A 120 11.02 14.52 -5.92
CA CYS A 120 10.20 14.40 -4.72
C CYS A 120 11.03 14.15 -3.45
N ARG A 121 12.04 13.29 -3.52
CA ARG A 121 12.96 13.04 -2.39
C ARG A 121 13.66 14.32 -1.91
N LYS A 122 14.15 15.15 -2.83
CA LYS A 122 14.80 16.43 -2.50
C LYS A 122 13.79 17.45 -1.99
N PHE A 123 12.61 17.49 -2.60
CA PHE A 123 11.53 18.43 -2.26
C PHE A 123 10.90 18.16 -0.90
N THR A 124 10.89 16.92 -0.44
CA THR A 124 10.31 16.52 0.86
C THR A 124 10.88 17.31 2.03
N VAL A 125 12.19 17.56 2.07
CA VAL A 125 12.83 18.23 3.21
C VAL A 125 12.39 19.68 3.37
N PRO A 126 12.52 20.56 2.36
CA PRO A 126 12.06 21.95 2.48
C PRO A 126 10.56 22.05 2.72
N LEU A 127 9.74 21.21 2.07
CA LEU A 127 8.29 21.18 2.30
C LEU A 127 7.96 20.79 3.75
N ARG A 128 8.59 19.75 4.28
CA ARG A 128 8.41 19.32 5.68
C ARG A 128 8.71 20.44 6.66
N ASN A 129 9.82 21.14 6.45
CA ASN A 129 10.22 22.24 7.33
C ASN A 129 9.19 23.37 7.32
N GLN A 130 8.67 23.73 6.14
CA GLN A 130 7.68 24.79 6.03
C GLN A 130 6.31 24.36 6.60
N LEU A 131 5.85 23.12 6.37
CA LEU A 131 4.62 22.59 6.97
C LEU A 131 4.70 22.56 8.51
N ARG A 132 5.87 22.29 9.08
CA ARG A 132 6.10 22.37 10.53
C ARG A 132 6.04 23.80 11.06
N LYS A 133 6.61 24.76 10.32
CA LYS A 133 6.56 26.19 10.63
C LYS A 133 5.13 26.71 10.63
N GLU A 134 4.34 26.33 9.64
CA GLU A 134 2.91 26.66 9.52
C GLU A 134 2.01 25.85 10.49
N LYS A 135 2.58 24.98 11.31
CA LYS A 135 1.87 24.14 12.29
C LYS A 135 0.84 23.17 11.66
N ILE A 136 0.98 22.85 10.39
CA ILE A 136 0.16 21.86 9.67
C ILE A 136 0.69 20.44 9.94
N LEU A 137 2.01 20.29 10.09
CA LEU A 137 2.67 19.03 10.41
C LEU A 137 3.29 19.08 11.81
N LEU A 138 3.22 17.98 12.55
CA LEU A 138 3.87 17.83 13.85
C LEU A 138 5.39 17.87 13.71
N LYS A 139 6.07 18.31 14.77
CA LYS A 139 7.56 18.32 14.82
C LYS A 139 8.13 16.90 14.85
N VAL A 140 7.48 16.01 15.59
CA VAL A 140 7.81 14.58 15.71
C VAL A 140 6.75 13.78 14.95
N GLU A 141 7.16 12.76 14.22
CA GLU A 141 6.24 11.87 13.51
C GLU A 141 5.29 11.17 14.48
N ASN A 142 4.03 11.08 14.10
CA ASN A 142 2.98 10.44 14.88
C ASN A 142 2.03 9.69 13.93
N TYR A 143 2.17 8.38 13.92
CA TYR A 143 1.43 7.48 13.03
C TYR A 143 -0.05 7.27 13.40
N SER A 144 -0.51 7.85 14.53
CA SER A 144 -1.94 7.88 14.89
C SER A 144 -2.65 9.13 14.38
N ARG A 145 -1.95 10.03 13.70
CA ARG A 145 -2.47 11.27 13.14
C ARG A 145 -2.63 11.17 11.62
N PRO A 146 -3.43 12.06 11.01
CA PRO A 146 -3.55 12.09 9.56
C PRO A 146 -2.21 12.19 8.85
N VAL A 147 -2.17 11.65 7.63
CA VAL A 147 -1.01 11.70 6.73
C VAL A 147 -1.26 12.74 5.66
N ILE A 148 -0.32 13.65 5.44
CA ILE A 148 -0.35 14.57 4.30
C ILE A 148 0.22 13.86 3.08
N HIS A 149 -0.50 13.94 1.97
CA HIS A 149 -0.06 13.47 0.67
C HIS A 149 0.18 14.63 -0.28
N VAL A 150 1.33 14.63 -0.95
CA VAL A 150 1.65 15.49 -2.09
C VAL A 150 2.04 14.57 -3.24
N PHE A 151 1.09 14.36 -4.14
CA PHE A 151 1.20 13.41 -5.23
C PHE A 151 1.53 14.13 -6.54
N PHE A 152 2.78 14.08 -6.94
CA PHE A 152 3.24 14.67 -8.18
C PHE A 152 2.94 13.76 -9.38
N ILE A 153 2.25 14.33 -10.38
CA ILE A 153 1.99 13.67 -11.68
C ILE A 153 2.86 14.23 -12.80
N ALA A 154 3.48 15.39 -12.57
CA ALA A 154 4.48 16.04 -13.43
C ALA A 154 5.29 17.04 -12.58
N PRO A 155 6.45 17.56 -13.06
CA PRO A 155 7.33 18.43 -12.26
C PRO A 155 6.68 19.68 -11.69
N GLY A 156 5.64 20.21 -12.33
CA GLY A 156 4.88 21.37 -11.90
C GLY A 156 3.40 21.08 -11.58
N CYS A 157 3.02 19.80 -11.43
CA CYS A 157 1.63 19.42 -11.21
C CYS A 157 1.50 18.38 -10.11
N CYS A 158 0.70 18.65 -9.08
CA CYS A 158 0.44 17.68 -8.02
C CYS A 158 -0.98 17.78 -7.47
N TYR A 159 -1.47 16.67 -6.97
CA TYR A 159 -2.61 16.62 -6.05
C TYR A 159 -2.10 16.71 -4.63
N VAL A 160 -2.82 17.42 -3.78
CA VAL A 160 -2.46 17.65 -2.39
C VAL A 160 -3.66 17.34 -1.50
N GLY A 161 -3.41 16.65 -0.39
CA GLY A 161 -4.48 16.29 0.51
C GLY A 161 -4.03 15.46 1.70
N TYR A 162 -4.95 14.66 2.24
CA TYR A 162 -4.72 13.90 3.45
C TYR A 162 -5.44 12.55 3.43
N SER A 163 -4.93 11.62 4.25
CA SER A 163 -5.62 10.38 4.58
C SER A 163 -5.61 10.15 6.10
N TYR A 164 -6.52 9.29 6.56
CA TYR A 164 -6.57 8.85 7.94
C TYR A 164 -5.65 7.65 8.14
N SER A 165 -4.82 7.68 9.18
CA SER A 165 -3.86 6.61 9.47
C SER A 165 -4.53 5.26 9.80
N PHE A 166 -5.76 5.28 10.30
CA PHE A 166 -6.54 4.06 10.57
C PHE A 166 -7.15 3.43 9.32
N ASN A 167 -7.21 4.17 8.17
CA ASN A 167 -7.89 3.73 6.95
C ASN A 167 -7.10 4.12 5.68
N ASN A 168 -5.82 3.76 5.64
CA ASN A 168 -4.94 3.97 4.50
C ASN A 168 -3.90 2.86 4.40
N SER A 169 -3.11 2.84 3.33
CA SER A 169 -1.91 2.01 3.27
C SER A 169 -0.80 2.59 4.16
N PRO A 170 -0.16 1.81 5.03
CA PRO A 170 0.99 2.25 5.79
C PRO A 170 2.26 2.40 4.92
N PHE A 171 2.24 1.89 3.69
CA PHE A 171 3.40 1.83 2.82
C PHE A 171 3.52 3.06 1.92
N TYR A 172 4.75 3.50 1.67
CA TYR A 172 5.07 4.53 0.69
C TYR A 172 4.62 4.09 -0.71
N MET A 173 3.90 4.95 -1.43
CA MET A 173 3.24 4.65 -2.71
C MET A 173 2.23 3.47 -2.63
N GLY A 174 1.82 3.06 -1.43
CA GLY A 174 0.96 1.90 -1.23
C GLY A 174 1.61 0.55 -1.56
N ILE A 175 2.95 0.48 -1.59
CA ILE A 175 3.68 -0.71 -2.02
C ILE A 175 4.66 -1.14 -0.93
N PRO A 176 4.50 -2.33 -0.33
CA PRO A 176 5.50 -2.91 0.55
C PRO A 176 6.75 -3.27 -0.27
N ARG A 177 7.81 -2.47 -0.11
CA ARG A 177 9.09 -2.71 -0.82
C ARG A 177 9.97 -3.61 0.03
N LEU A 178 9.66 -4.89 -0.02
CA LEU A 178 10.34 -5.91 0.76
C LEU A 178 11.74 -6.20 0.20
N LYS A 179 12.69 -6.40 1.10
CA LYS A 179 14.06 -6.78 0.73
C LYS A 179 14.13 -8.31 0.56
N PHE A 180 14.65 -8.77 -0.56
CA PHE A 180 14.86 -10.20 -0.79
C PHE A 180 15.93 -10.73 0.19
N PRO A 181 15.59 -11.74 1.02
CA PRO A 181 16.56 -12.38 1.91
C PRO A 181 17.59 -13.18 1.10
N ALA A 182 18.87 -13.04 1.44
CA ALA A 182 19.95 -13.68 0.69
C ALA A 182 19.93 -15.22 0.79
N ASP A 183 19.37 -15.75 1.87
CA ASP A 183 19.25 -17.17 2.20
C ASP A 183 17.93 -17.80 1.72
N ALA A 184 17.01 -17.01 1.16
CA ALA A 184 15.76 -17.54 0.62
C ALA A 184 15.99 -18.29 -0.70
N PRO A 185 15.41 -19.48 -0.88
CA PRO A 185 15.65 -20.34 -2.04
C PRO A 185 15.00 -19.83 -3.34
N SER A 186 14.04 -18.92 -3.24
CA SER A 186 13.32 -18.37 -4.38
C SER A 186 12.78 -16.97 -4.11
N ARG A 187 12.72 -16.12 -5.16
CA ARG A 187 12.09 -14.80 -5.09
C ARG A 187 10.58 -14.83 -4.79
N SER A 188 9.94 -15.99 -4.96
CA SER A 188 8.52 -16.17 -4.59
C SER A 188 8.27 -15.96 -3.10
N THR A 189 9.30 -16.02 -2.26
CA THR A 189 9.23 -15.71 -0.83
C THR A 189 8.63 -14.32 -0.56
N LEU A 190 8.94 -13.33 -1.41
CA LEU A 190 8.43 -11.97 -1.28
C LEU A 190 6.91 -11.88 -1.49
N LYS A 191 6.32 -12.77 -2.28
CA LYS A 191 4.86 -12.77 -2.53
C LYS A 191 4.09 -13.14 -1.27
N LEU A 192 4.54 -14.16 -0.53
CA LEU A 192 3.90 -14.55 0.71
C LEU A 192 4.14 -13.53 1.82
N GLU A 193 5.34 -12.95 1.90
CA GLU A 193 5.65 -11.90 2.86
C GLU A 193 4.80 -10.65 2.60
N GLU A 194 4.62 -10.24 1.33
CA GLU A 194 3.72 -9.17 0.94
C GLU A 194 2.27 -9.48 1.33
N ALA A 195 1.80 -10.71 1.09
CA ALA A 195 0.45 -11.14 1.48
C ALA A 195 0.22 -11.01 2.99
N PHE A 196 1.21 -11.38 3.82
CA PHE A 196 1.11 -11.18 5.26
C PHE A 196 0.94 -9.71 5.63
N HIS A 197 1.73 -8.82 5.04
CA HIS A 197 1.62 -7.38 5.29
C HIS A 197 0.32 -6.75 4.81
N VAL A 198 -0.26 -7.26 3.72
CA VAL A 198 -1.48 -6.70 3.12
C VAL A 198 -2.75 -7.24 3.78
N PHE A 199 -2.79 -8.55 4.06
CA PHE A 199 -4.03 -9.22 4.48
C PHE A 199 -4.13 -9.46 5.99
N ILE A 200 -3.03 -9.41 6.73
CA ILE A 200 -3.03 -9.65 8.18
C ILE A 200 -2.62 -8.36 8.89
N PRO A 201 -3.50 -7.78 9.73
CA PRO A 201 -3.13 -6.66 10.59
C PRO A 201 -1.90 -7.00 11.44
N TYR A 202 -0.98 -6.04 11.60
CA TYR A 202 0.26 -6.29 12.33
C TYR A 202 0.03 -6.73 13.78
N GLU A 203 -1.01 -6.18 14.39
CA GLU A 203 -1.46 -6.53 15.75
C GLU A 203 -1.94 -7.98 15.91
N GLU A 204 -2.32 -8.64 14.78
CA GLU A 204 -2.77 -10.04 14.76
C GLU A 204 -1.64 -11.02 14.41
N TRP A 205 -0.42 -10.53 14.12
CA TRP A 205 0.68 -11.40 13.65
C TRP A 205 1.12 -12.43 14.69
N GLU A 206 1.14 -12.05 15.98
CA GLU A 206 1.51 -12.96 17.06
C GLU A 206 0.49 -14.10 17.25
N GLU A 207 -0.76 -13.88 16.87
CA GLU A 207 -1.82 -14.89 16.93
C GLU A 207 -1.88 -15.70 15.65
N ARG A 208 -1.94 -15.04 14.49
CA ARG A 208 -2.23 -15.70 13.19
C ARG A 208 -0.98 -16.26 12.50
N LEU A 209 0.20 -15.85 12.89
CA LEU A 209 1.49 -16.29 12.38
C LEU A 209 2.39 -16.79 13.53
N ALA A 210 1.78 -17.41 14.51
CA ALA A 210 2.46 -17.85 15.74
C ALA A 210 3.51 -18.95 15.49
N SER A 211 4.56 -18.91 16.29
CA SER A 211 5.54 -20.00 16.37
C SER A 211 4.85 -21.31 16.80
N GLY A 212 5.29 -22.43 16.23
CA GLY A 212 4.76 -23.76 16.53
C GLY A 212 3.48 -24.15 15.80
N MET A 213 2.90 -23.24 15.01
CA MET A 213 1.79 -23.58 14.12
C MET A 213 2.23 -24.57 13.03
N SER A 214 1.27 -25.33 12.52
CA SER A 214 1.44 -26.18 11.34
C SER A 214 0.92 -25.49 10.09
N ALA A 215 1.66 -25.60 9.00
CA ALA A 215 1.28 -25.03 7.70
C ALA A 215 1.44 -26.07 6.59
N VAL A 216 0.67 -25.90 5.51
CA VAL A 216 0.80 -26.66 4.27
C VAL A 216 1.14 -25.70 3.14
N ASP A 217 2.22 -26.01 2.41
CA ASP A 217 2.63 -25.28 1.18
C ASP A 217 2.45 -26.23 -0.01
N LEU A 218 1.47 -25.92 -0.87
CA LEU A 218 1.14 -26.70 -2.05
C LEU A 218 1.83 -26.12 -3.29
N GLY A 219 2.63 -26.92 -3.99
CA GLY A 219 3.51 -26.43 -5.04
C GLY A 219 4.77 -25.77 -4.46
N ALA A 220 5.33 -26.35 -3.43
CA ALA A 220 6.31 -25.72 -2.56
C ALA A 220 7.69 -25.52 -3.19
N CYS A 221 8.11 -26.36 -4.15
CA CYS A 221 9.48 -26.37 -4.70
C CYS A 221 9.89 -24.99 -5.30
N PRO A 222 11.10 -24.50 -5.03
CA PRO A 222 12.14 -25.00 -4.13
C PRO A 222 11.99 -24.58 -2.65
N GLY A 223 10.87 -23.94 -2.25
CA GLY A 223 10.56 -23.57 -0.87
C GLY A 223 10.49 -22.06 -0.60
N GLY A 224 10.13 -21.26 -1.60
CA GLY A 224 10.05 -19.80 -1.41
C GLY A 224 9.00 -19.38 -0.37
N TRP A 225 7.82 -19.99 -0.37
CA TRP A 225 6.80 -19.74 0.63
C TRP A 225 7.10 -20.50 1.93
N THR A 226 7.54 -21.75 1.81
CA THR A 226 8.02 -22.56 2.94
C THR A 226 9.05 -21.80 3.79
N TYR A 227 9.98 -21.05 3.17
CA TYR A 227 10.97 -20.21 3.86
C TYR A 227 10.31 -19.18 4.81
N GLN A 228 9.24 -18.51 4.38
CA GLN A 228 8.57 -17.52 5.22
C GLN A 228 7.87 -18.15 6.44
N LEU A 229 7.37 -19.36 6.28
CA LEU A 229 6.71 -20.11 7.34
C LEU A 229 7.75 -20.65 8.34
N VAL A 230 8.85 -21.22 7.85
CA VAL A 230 9.99 -21.69 8.67
C VAL A 230 10.62 -20.54 9.45
N LYS A 231 10.80 -19.38 8.82
CA LYS A 231 11.31 -18.17 9.47
C LYS A 231 10.45 -17.71 10.67
N ARG A 232 9.17 -18.09 10.69
CA ARG A 232 8.23 -17.85 11.80
C ARG A 232 8.14 -19.04 12.74
N SER A 233 9.08 -20.00 12.64
CA SER A 233 9.15 -21.19 13.49
C SER A 233 7.91 -22.09 13.39
N MET A 234 7.29 -22.15 12.21
CA MET A 234 6.20 -23.06 11.92
C MET A 234 6.72 -24.42 11.44
N MET A 235 5.95 -25.48 11.67
CA MET A 235 6.14 -26.79 11.06
C MET A 235 5.45 -26.81 9.70
N VAL A 236 6.16 -27.13 8.62
CA VAL A 236 5.63 -27.02 7.26
C VAL A 236 5.58 -28.37 6.56
N HIS A 237 4.39 -28.74 6.09
CA HIS A 237 4.19 -29.81 5.13
C HIS A 237 4.35 -29.23 3.72
N ALA A 238 5.51 -29.40 3.11
CA ALA A 238 5.84 -28.93 1.76
C ALA A 238 5.47 -30.03 0.74
N VAL A 239 4.49 -29.75 -0.10
CA VAL A 239 3.96 -30.75 -1.07
C VAL A 239 4.36 -30.31 -2.47
N ASP A 240 5.24 -31.09 -3.10
CA ASP A 240 5.68 -30.87 -4.47
C ASP A 240 6.42 -32.11 -4.98
N ASN A 241 6.38 -32.36 -6.29
CA ASN A 241 7.19 -33.43 -6.93
C ASN A 241 8.65 -33.00 -7.12
N GLY A 242 8.96 -31.71 -7.13
CA GLY A 242 10.31 -31.18 -7.22
C GLY A 242 11.07 -31.19 -5.89
N PRO A 243 12.40 -31.03 -5.92
CA PRO A 243 13.22 -31.03 -4.72
C PRO A 243 13.10 -29.74 -3.91
N MET A 244 13.02 -29.86 -2.61
CA MET A 244 13.13 -28.73 -1.69
C MET A 244 14.58 -28.30 -1.51
N ALA A 245 14.80 -27.02 -1.24
CA ALA A 245 16.13 -26.49 -0.95
C ALA A 245 16.75 -27.20 0.28
N PRO A 246 18.01 -27.68 0.20
CA PRO A 246 18.66 -28.37 1.31
C PRO A 246 18.67 -27.57 2.61
N SER A 247 18.90 -26.27 2.54
CA SER A 247 18.92 -25.37 3.68
C SER A 247 17.59 -25.34 4.46
N LEU A 248 16.45 -25.56 3.79
CA LEU A 248 15.16 -25.68 4.46
C LEU A 248 14.97 -27.03 5.10
N MET A 249 15.43 -28.11 4.45
CA MET A 249 15.35 -29.46 5.00
C MET A 249 16.22 -29.64 6.26
N GLU A 250 17.40 -29.01 6.30
CA GLU A 250 18.32 -29.00 7.45
C GLU A 250 17.72 -28.31 8.70
N THR A 251 16.71 -27.47 8.56
CA THR A 251 16.04 -26.85 9.71
C THR A 251 15.28 -27.84 10.60
N GLY A 252 14.91 -29.01 10.07
CA GLY A 252 14.06 -29.99 10.74
C GLY A 252 12.58 -29.56 10.86
N GLN A 253 12.20 -28.39 10.34
CA GLN A 253 10.83 -27.86 10.39
C GLN A 253 10.01 -28.22 9.15
N VAL A 254 10.63 -28.83 8.13
CA VAL A 254 9.98 -29.12 6.84
C VAL A 254 9.82 -30.63 6.67
N ARG A 255 8.58 -31.04 6.41
CA ARG A 255 8.25 -32.40 5.91
C ARG A 255 7.93 -32.29 4.43
N HIS A 256 8.82 -32.80 3.59
CA HIS A 256 8.60 -32.85 2.14
C HIS A 256 7.75 -34.06 1.76
N HIS A 257 6.66 -33.81 1.05
CA HIS A 257 5.78 -34.81 0.47
C HIS A 257 5.92 -34.77 -1.05
N GLN A 258 6.53 -35.80 -1.66
CA GLN A 258 6.58 -35.94 -3.11
C GLN A 258 5.21 -36.45 -3.60
N ALA A 259 4.29 -35.49 -3.80
CA ALA A 259 2.92 -35.78 -4.17
C ALA A 259 2.33 -34.66 -5.00
N ASP A 260 1.22 -34.96 -5.67
CA ASP A 260 0.37 -33.97 -6.34
C ASP A 260 -0.39 -33.16 -5.27
N GLY A 261 -0.18 -31.86 -5.22
CA GLY A 261 -0.82 -30.98 -4.26
C GLY A 261 -2.35 -30.98 -4.32
N PHE A 262 -2.95 -31.30 -5.47
CA PHE A 262 -4.41 -31.44 -5.61
C PHE A 262 -4.96 -32.73 -4.97
N LYS A 263 -4.11 -33.70 -4.67
CA LYS A 263 -4.47 -35.00 -4.07
C LYS A 263 -3.98 -35.12 -2.63
N PHE A 264 -3.27 -34.14 -2.12
CA PHE A 264 -2.72 -34.17 -0.78
C PHE A 264 -3.82 -33.94 0.26
N GLU A 265 -3.93 -34.87 1.19
CA GLU A 265 -4.83 -34.75 2.36
C GLU A 265 -3.98 -34.57 3.63
N PRO A 266 -4.14 -33.47 4.36
CA PRO A 266 -3.47 -33.28 5.64
C PRO A 266 -3.92 -34.32 6.66
N THR A 267 -2.98 -34.92 7.37
CA THR A 267 -3.27 -35.94 8.38
C THR A 267 -3.73 -35.41 9.72
N SER A 268 -3.64 -34.08 9.93
CA SER A 268 -4.15 -33.41 11.14
C SER A 268 -5.21 -32.38 10.73
N LYS A 269 -6.38 -32.47 11.35
CA LYS A 269 -7.38 -31.39 11.38
C LYS A 269 -6.90 -30.38 12.43
N ASN A 270 -6.21 -29.34 12.03
CA ASN A 270 -5.92 -28.17 12.86
C ASN A 270 -6.38 -26.91 12.13
#